data_066a721f810faaddae5f14096882a907
#
_entry.id   066a721f810faaddae5f14096882a907
#
_cell.length_a   1.000
_cell.length_b   1.000
_cell.length_c   1.000
_cell.angle_alpha   90.00
_cell.angle_beta   90.00
_cell.angle_gamma   90.00
#
_symmetry.space_group_name_H-M   'P 1'
#
loop_
_entity.id
_entity.type
_entity.pdbx_description
1 polymer ?
#
loop_
_entity_poly.entity_id
_entity_poly.type
_entity_poly.pdbx_seq_one_letter_code
_entity_poly.pdbx_strand_id
1 'polypeptide(L)'
;QTLAQLLKQQGPLPLARWKELAGSLLRGLGMLHRRNILHRDIKPENLHLGDDGQLRLLDFGLAFCPGLSPGEGHQLPGTPSYLSPEAFQGAVPAAQQDLYAAGVTLYQLLCGHYPYGEIEAFQHPRFGQPVAVSRYRPDAPAWLDELLARAVASEPQQRFETAEQWLLQLEQAERLALEPRLRPLLEREPATVWRALAVASLLVNLLLAWLLSH
;
A
#
# COMPACT_ATOMS: atom_id res chain seq x y z
N GLN A 1 11.35 17.35 10.66
CA GLN A 1 11.15 17.77 9.25
C GLN A 1 9.87 17.16 8.68
N THR A 2 9.29 17.81 7.63
CA THR A 2 8.13 17.20 6.94
C THR A 2 8.58 16.13 5.94
N LEU A 3 7.65 15.20 5.59
CA LEU A 3 7.96 14.20 4.57
C LEU A 3 8.13 14.83 3.17
N ALA A 4 7.53 15.99 2.90
CA ALA A 4 7.78 16.76 1.69
C ALA A 4 9.24 17.28 1.63
N GLN A 5 9.76 17.80 2.74
CA GLN A 5 11.16 18.21 2.83
C GLN A 5 12.10 17.01 2.66
N LEU A 6 11.77 15.87 3.28
CA LEU A 6 12.54 14.63 3.15
C LEU A 6 12.58 14.15 1.70
N LEU A 7 11.41 14.09 1.03
CA LEU A 7 11.30 13.70 -0.38
C LEU A 7 12.10 14.64 -1.31
N LYS A 8 12.05 15.94 -1.05
CA LYS A 8 12.80 16.94 -1.83
C LYS A 8 14.32 16.79 -1.66
N GLN A 9 14.78 16.43 -0.47
CA GLN A 9 16.22 16.35 -0.15
C GLN A 9 16.84 15.01 -0.57
N GLN A 10 16.10 13.92 -0.41
CA GLN A 10 16.63 12.56 -0.55
C GLN A 10 16.02 11.79 -1.74
N GLY A 11 14.98 12.33 -2.38
CA GLY A 11 14.21 11.62 -3.39
C GLY A 11 13.29 10.54 -2.81
N PRO A 12 12.83 9.61 -3.65
CA PRO A 12 11.93 8.51 -3.23
C PRO A 12 12.53 7.67 -2.11
N LEU A 13 11.68 7.27 -1.16
CA LEU A 13 12.12 6.57 0.03
C LEU A 13 12.57 5.13 -0.26
N PRO A 14 13.60 4.64 0.45
CA PRO A 14 13.89 3.20 0.50
C PRO A 14 12.68 2.43 1.02
N LEU A 15 12.43 1.23 0.48
CA LEU A 15 11.25 0.43 0.78
C LEU A 15 11.07 0.14 2.28
N ALA A 16 12.16 -0.17 3.00
CA ALA A 16 12.10 -0.42 4.44
C ALA A 16 11.58 0.81 5.20
N ARG A 17 12.11 2.00 4.89
CA ARG A 17 11.68 3.24 5.52
C ARG A 17 10.26 3.62 5.16
N TRP A 18 9.90 3.42 3.89
CA TRP A 18 8.54 3.63 3.42
C TRP A 18 7.52 2.79 4.21
N LYS A 19 7.80 1.51 4.45
CA LYS A 19 6.92 0.60 5.21
C LYS A 19 6.71 1.08 6.66
N GLU A 20 7.77 1.49 7.34
CA GLU A 20 7.68 2.03 8.70
C GLU A 20 6.75 3.24 8.77
N LEU A 21 6.93 4.17 7.82
CA LEU A 21 6.12 5.39 7.74
C LEU A 21 4.68 5.10 7.33
N ALA A 22 4.47 4.18 6.39
CA ALA A 22 3.14 3.71 6.00
C ALA A 22 2.38 3.11 7.19
N GLY A 23 3.02 2.20 7.93
CA GLY A 23 2.42 1.63 9.13
C GLY A 23 2.11 2.68 10.19
N SER A 24 2.98 3.67 10.38
CA SER A 24 2.75 4.77 11.34
C SER A 24 1.61 5.68 10.92
N LEU A 25 1.53 6.03 9.63
CA LEU A 25 0.42 6.83 9.07
C LEU A 25 -0.92 6.11 9.23
N LEU A 26 -0.98 4.83 8.86
CA LEU A 26 -2.23 4.05 8.94
C LEU A 26 -2.71 3.87 10.38
N ARG A 27 -1.80 3.65 11.33
CA ARG A 27 -2.16 3.63 12.76
C ARG A 27 -2.71 4.97 13.23
N GLY A 28 -2.09 6.09 12.82
CA GLY A 28 -2.56 7.44 13.12
C GLY A 28 -3.96 7.71 12.57
N LEU A 29 -4.21 7.39 11.30
CA LEU A 29 -5.52 7.53 10.66
C LEU A 29 -6.58 6.66 11.34
N GLY A 30 -6.26 5.40 11.66
CA GLY A 30 -7.18 4.53 12.39
C GLY A 30 -7.59 5.11 13.75
N MET A 31 -6.67 5.76 14.47
CA MET A 31 -7.00 6.43 15.74
C MET A 31 -7.94 7.62 15.54
N LEU A 32 -7.79 8.41 14.47
CA LEU A 32 -8.67 9.54 14.16
C LEU A 32 -10.05 9.04 13.75
N HIS A 33 -10.11 8.10 12.81
CA HIS A 33 -11.38 7.60 12.26
C HIS A 33 -12.24 6.91 13.32
N ARG A 34 -11.65 6.18 14.27
CA ARG A 34 -12.38 5.63 15.43
C ARG A 34 -13.00 6.69 16.34
N ARG A 35 -12.52 7.92 16.27
CA ARG A 35 -13.11 9.09 16.98
C ARG A 35 -14.01 9.94 16.09
N ASN A 36 -14.36 9.42 14.90
CA ASN A 36 -15.09 10.16 13.88
C ASN A 36 -14.43 11.49 13.48
N ILE A 37 -13.09 11.53 13.49
CA ILE A 37 -12.32 12.69 13.02
C ILE A 37 -11.78 12.37 11.64
N LEU A 38 -12.11 13.18 10.65
CA LEU A 38 -11.55 13.14 9.31
C LEU A 38 -10.53 14.26 9.18
N HIS A 39 -9.34 13.95 8.65
CA HIS A 39 -8.25 14.93 8.54
C HIS A 39 -8.42 15.87 7.33
N ARG A 40 -8.82 15.33 6.18
CA ARG A 40 -9.15 16.02 4.92
C ARG A 40 -7.97 16.71 4.19
N ASP A 41 -6.76 16.69 4.72
CA ASP A 41 -5.56 17.25 4.05
C ASP A 41 -4.31 16.39 4.31
N ILE A 42 -4.42 15.07 4.03
CA ILE A 42 -3.30 14.14 4.12
C ILE A 42 -2.39 14.34 2.92
N LYS A 43 -1.16 14.80 3.17
CA LYS A 43 -0.11 15.02 2.17
C LYS A 43 1.26 15.07 2.85
N PRO A 44 2.38 14.92 2.12
CA PRO A 44 3.73 14.92 2.71
C PRO A 44 4.07 16.18 3.51
N GLU A 45 3.49 17.33 3.17
CA GLU A 45 3.67 18.59 3.89
C GLU A 45 3.12 18.55 5.30
N ASN A 46 2.02 17.81 5.50
CA ASN A 46 1.32 17.70 6.78
C ASN A 46 1.74 16.47 7.60
N LEU A 47 2.75 15.75 7.14
CA LEU A 47 3.35 14.61 7.82
C LEU A 47 4.75 14.99 8.34
N HIS A 48 4.88 15.09 9.64
CA HIS A 48 6.13 15.50 10.30
C HIS A 48 6.83 14.30 10.94
N LEU A 49 8.08 14.10 10.55
CA LEU A 49 8.97 13.15 11.18
C LEU A 49 9.78 13.89 12.26
N GLY A 50 9.53 13.55 13.52
CA GLY A 50 10.26 14.07 14.66
C GLY A 50 11.67 13.48 14.77
N ASP A 51 12.51 14.11 15.59
CA ASP A 51 13.86 13.63 15.87
C ASP A 51 13.85 12.30 16.66
N ASP A 52 12.74 12.01 17.32
CA ASP A 52 12.45 10.71 17.97
C ASP A 52 12.02 9.61 16.99
N GLY A 53 12.01 9.90 15.69
CA GLY A 53 11.59 8.96 14.65
C GLY A 53 10.07 8.76 14.54
N GLN A 54 9.26 9.45 15.36
CA GLN A 54 7.81 9.33 15.34
C GLN A 54 7.20 10.18 14.22
N LEU A 55 6.26 9.59 13.48
CA LEU A 55 5.46 10.30 12.49
C LEU A 55 4.26 10.97 13.17
N ARG A 56 4.08 12.25 12.92
CA ARG A 56 2.97 13.06 13.46
C ARG A 56 2.19 13.69 12.31
N LEU A 57 0.85 13.60 12.40
CA LEU A 57 -0.03 14.37 11.54
C LEU A 57 -0.10 15.80 12.06
N LEU A 58 0.07 16.76 11.15
CA LEU A 58 -0.01 18.19 11.41
C LEU A 58 -1.20 18.78 10.68
N ASP A 59 -1.58 19.98 11.08
CA ASP A 59 -2.58 20.83 10.42
C ASP A 59 -3.98 20.21 10.35
N PHE A 60 -4.68 20.34 11.44
CA PHE A 60 -6.10 19.97 11.59
C PHE A 60 -7.04 21.11 11.18
N GLY A 61 -6.57 22.13 10.46
CA GLY A 61 -7.37 23.29 10.05
C GLY A 61 -8.54 22.95 9.15
N LEU A 62 -8.46 21.82 8.41
CA LEU A 62 -9.51 21.28 7.57
C LEU A 62 -10.22 20.07 8.17
N ALA A 63 -9.88 19.68 9.39
CA ALA A 63 -10.46 18.49 10.02
C ALA A 63 -11.98 18.64 10.18
N PHE A 64 -12.68 17.54 9.99
CA PHE A 64 -14.13 17.48 10.04
C PHE A 64 -14.59 16.40 11.02
N CYS A 65 -15.54 16.77 11.88
CA CYS A 65 -16.20 15.87 12.80
C CYS A 65 -17.69 15.82 12.45
N PRO A 66 -18.22 14.74 11.90
CA PRO A 66 -19.64 14.60 11.61
C PRO A 66 -20.48 14.90 12.85
N GLY A 67 -21.46 15.80 12.72
CA GLY A 67 -22.37 16.21 13.78
C GLY A 67 -21.84 17.32 14.72
N LEU A 68 -20.57 17.71 14.65
CA LEU A 68 -19.99 18.81 15.41
C LEU A 68 -19.60 20.02 14.53
N SER A 69 -19.30 19.80 13.26
CA SER A 69 -18.92 20.85 12.32
C SER A 69 -20.14 21.38 11.61
N PRO A 70 -20.57 22.65 11.79
CA PRO A 70 -21.74 23.18 11.11
C PRO A 70 -21.42 23.42 9.63
N GLY A 71 -22.14 22.73 8.75
CA GLY A 71 -22.41 23.13 7.35
C GLY A 71 -21.28 23.23 6.34
N GLU A 72 -20.02 23.09 6.72
CA GLU A 72 -18.86 23.35 5.86
C GLU A 72 -18.41 22.16 4.99
N GLY A 73 -19.21 21.10 4.94
CA GLY A 73 -18.86 19.86 4.21
C GLY A 73 -18.71 19.99 2.69
N HIS A 74 -19.12 21.10 2.09
CA HIS A 74 -19.23 21.25 0.63
C HIS A 74 -18.11 22.05 -0.05
N GLN A 75 -17.16 22.62 0.70
CA GLN A 75 -16.00 23.22 0.07
C GLN A 75 -14.98 22.12 -0.27
N LEU A 76 -14.36 22.23 -1.44
CA LEU A 76 -13.22 21.39 -1.86
C LEU A 76 -11.98 21.79 -1.02
N PRO A 77 -11.77 21.21 0.16
CA PRO A 77 -10.60 21.52 0.95
C PRO A 77 -9.45 20.62 0.52
N GLY A 78 -8.26 21.15 0.53
CA GLY A 78 -7.05 20.37 0.33
C GLY A 78 -6.33 20.65 -0.99
N THR A 79 -5.25 19.91 -1.20
CA THR A 79 -4.38 20.05 -2.38
C THR A 79 -4.91 19.13 -3.49
N PRO A 80 -5.18 19.63 -4.72
CA PRO A 80 -5.91 18.89 -5.76
C PRO A 80 -5.38 17.49 -6.04
N SER A 81 -4.06 17.30 -6.13
CA SER A 81 -3.47 15.99 -6.43
C SER A 81 -3.74 14.89 -5.40
N TYR A 82 -4.17 15.24 -4.18
CA TYR A 82 -4.50 14.29 -3.11
C TYR A 82 -6.00 14.12 -2.89
N LEU A 83 -6.83 14.93 -3.58
CA LEU A 83 -8.28 14.83 -3.50
C LEU A 83 -8.79 13.59 -4.23
N SER A 84 -9.70 12.89 -3.59
CA SER A 84 -10.36 11.72 -4.18
C SER A 84 -11.36 12.12 -5.28
N PRO A 85 -11.64 11.23 -6.25
CA PRO A 85 -12.58 11.53 -7.34
C PRO A 85 -13.94 11.99 -6.86
N GLU A 86 -14.51 11.36 -5.83
CA GLU A 86 -15.79 11.72 -5.24
C GLU A 86 -15.76 13.07 -4.51
N ALA A 87 -14.59 13.49 -3.98
CA ALA A 87 -14.46 14.81 -3.39
C ALA A 87 -14.60 15.92 -4.45
N PHE A 88 -14.03 15.72 -5.66
CA PHE A 88 -14.24 16.62 -6.79
C PHE A 88 -15.72 16.74 -7.22
N GLN A 89 -16.53 15.71 -6.92
CA GLN A 89 -17.97 15.69 -7.19
C GLN A 89 -18.79 16.28 -6.03
N GLY A 90 -18.13 16.79 -4.98
CA GLY A 90 -18.82 17.39 -3.83
C GLY A 90 -19.43 16.35 -2.87
N ALA A 91 -18.94 15.12 -2.86
CA ALA A 91 -19.40 14.10 -1.93
C ALA A 91 -19.15 14.51 -0.47
N VAL A 92 -20.00 14.02 0.42
CA VAL A 92 -19.86 14.23 1.86
C VAL A 92 -18.53 13.63 2.33
N PRO A 93 -17.78 14.32 3.23
CA PRO A 93 -16.53 13.81 3.76
C PRO A 93 -16.68 12.43 4.41
N ALA A 94 -15.79 11.52 4.07
CA ALA A 94 -15.76 10.14 4.57
C ALA A 94 -14.33 9.66 4.78
N ALA A 95 -14.15 8.65 5.63
CA ALA A 95 -12.84 8.07 5.93
C ALA A 95 -12.11 7.57 4.68
N GLN A 96 -12.85 7.09 3.67
CA GLN A 96 -12.30 6.64 2.39
C GLN A 96 -11.59 7.75 1.61
N GLN A 97 -11.93 9.02 1.83
CA GLN A 97 -11.23 10.17 1.21
C GLN A 97 -9.85 10.37 1.86
N ASP A 98 -9.74 10.24 3.19
CA ASP A 98 -8.45 10.26 3.89
C ASP A 98 -7.57 9.07 3.48
N LEU A 99 -8.17 7.88 3.32
CA LEU A 99 -7.44 6.69 2.86
C LEU A 99 -6.93 6.85 1.43
N TYR A 100 -7.72 7.46 0.55
CA TYR A 100 -7.28 7.81 -0.80
C TYR A 100 -6.09 8.78 -0.76
N ALA A 101 -6.20 9.87 -0.02
CA ALA A 101 -5.14 10.87 0.14
C ALA A 101 -3.85 10.24 0.74
N ALA A 102 -3.99 9.32 1.71
CA ALA A 102 -2.89 8.53 2.23
C ALA A 102 -2.27 7.63 1.14
N GLY A 103 -3.10 7.05 0.27
CA GLY A 103 -2.65 6.25 -0.88
C GLY A 103 -1.79 7.05 -1.84
N VAL A 104 -2.27 8.24 -2.24
CA VAL A 104 -1.51 9.16 -3.10
C VAL A 104 -0.21 9.58 -2.42
N THR A 105 -0.26 9.93 -1.13
CA THR A 105 0.91 10.32 -0.33
C THR A 105 1.95 9.20 -0.28
N LEU A 106 1.54 7.99 0.05
CA LEU A 106 2.43 6.83 0.13
C LEU A 106 3.00 6.45 -1.25
N TYR A 107 2.18 6.54 -2.30
CA TYR A 107 2.64 6.35 -3.67
C TYR A 107 3.73 7.37 -4.04
N GLN A 108 3.50 8.67 -3.75
CA GLN A 108 4.45 9.73 -4.04
C GLN A 108 5.75 9.56 -3.25
N LEU A 109 5.69 9.20 -1.98
CA LEU A 109 6.87 8.96 -1.15
C LEU A 109 7.71 7.78 -1.67
N LEU A 110 7.09 6.80 -2.31
CA LEU A 110 7.77 5.62 -2.87
C LEU A 110 8.32 5.86 -4.27
N CYS A 111 7.55 6.56 -5.13
CA CYS A 111 7.83 6.70 -6.56
C CYS A 111 8.37 8.08 -6.95
N GLY A 112 8.18 9.12 -6.12
CA GLY A 112 8.46 10.51 -6.48
C GLY A 112 7.45 11.12 -7.47
N HIS A 113 6.37 10.41 -7.79
CA HIS A 113 5.37 10.78 -8.78
C HIS A 113 3.97 10.58 -8.21
N TYR A 114 2.96 11.18 -8.85
CA TYR A 114 1.55 10.95 -8.51
C TYR A 114 0.99 9.78 -9.33
N PRO A 115 0.05 8.99 -8.78
CA PRO A 115 -0.53 7.82 -9.46
C PRO A 115 -1.33 8.16 -10.72
N TYR A 116 -1.92 9.36 -10.77
CA TYR A 116 -2.70 9.87 -11.91
C TYR A 116 -2.06 11.11 -12.57
N GLY A 117 -0.79 11.38 -12.27
CA GLY A 117 -0.14 12.64 -12.62
C GLY A 117 -0.48 13.77 -11.65
N GLU A 118 0.18 14.90 -11.82
CA GLU A 118 -0.09 16.10 -11.02
C GLU A 118 -1.40 16.75 -11.48
N ILE A 119 -2.25 17.12 -10.52
CA ILE A 119 -3.52 17.78 -10.77
C ILE A 119 -3.39 19.22 -10.30
N GLU A 120 -3.51 20.15 -11.23
CA GLU A 120 -3.47 21.58 -10.94
C GLU A 120 -4.81 22.08 -10.41
N ALA A 121 -4.78 23.25 -9.75
CA ALA A 121 -6.01 23.92 -9.33
C ALA A 121 -6.90 24.21 -10.53
N PHE A 122 -8.22 24.01 -10.35
CA PHE A 122 -9.26 24.24 -11.38
C PHE A 122 -9.27 23.23 -12.55
N GLN A 123 -8.42 22.19 -12.53
CA GLN A 123 -8.52 21.09 -13.48
C GLN A 123 -9.69 20.16 -13.13
N HIS A 124 -10.25 19.56 -14.18
CA HIS A 124 -11.22 18.45 -14.06
C HIS A 124 -10.48 17.16 -14.37
N PRO A 125 -9.90 16.48 -13.34
CA PRO A 125 -9.07 15.32 -13.57
C PRO A 125 -9.90 14.14 -14.11
N ARG A 126 -9.26 13.31 -14.95
CA ARG A 126 -9.80 12.04 -15.39
C ARG A 126 -9.06 10.93 -14.65
N PHE A 127 -9.78 10.23 -13.79
CA PHE A 127 -9.24 9.10 -13.04
C PHE A 127 -9.43 7.81 -13.86
N GLY A 128 -8.36 7.41 -14.56
CA GLY A 128 -8.30 6.12 -15.25
C GLY A 128 -7.67 5.04 -14.38
N GLN A 129 -6.79 4.22 -14.98
CA GLN A 129 -5.95 3.30 -14.21
C GLN A 129 -4.75 4.07 -13.62
N PRO A 130 -4.41 3.88 -12.34
CA PRO A 130 -3.22 4.47 -11.76
C PRO A 130 -1.97 3.87 -12.42
N VAL A 131 -0.91 4.65 -12.53
CA VAL A 131 0.37 4.14 -13.00
C VAL A 131 0.92 3.15 -11.97
N ALA A 132 1.33 1.95 -12.42
CA ALA A 132 1.88 0.94 -11.53
C ALA A 132 3.18 1.42 -10.87
N VAL A 133 3.39 1.07 -9.60
CA VAL A 133 4.61 1.39 -8.83
C VAL A 133 5.83 0.83 -9.54
N SER A 134 5.74 -0.39 -10.06
CA SER A 134 6.81 -1.10 -10.78
C SER A 134 7.36 -0.33 -11.99
N ARG A 135 6.58 0.60 -12.56
CA ARG A 135 7.05 1.49 -13.64
C ARG A 135 8.15 2.46 -13.18
N TYR A 136 8.06 2.96 -11.95
CA TYR A 136 9.03 3.90 -11.38
C TYR A 136 10.02 3.22 -10.43
N ARG A 137 9.61 2.09 -9.85
CA ARG A 137 10.37 1.30 -8.87
C ARG A 137 10.38 -0.18 -9.27
N PRO A 138 11.19 -0.56 -10.27
CA PRO A 138 11.31 -1.96 -10.70
C PRO A 138 11.82 -2.90 -9.58
N ASP A 139 12.44 -2.34 -8.56
CA ASP A 139 12.90 -3.03 -7.35
C ASP A 139 11.79 -3.30 -6.32
N ALA A 140 10.62 -2.67 -6.49
CA ALA A 140 9.50 -2.86 -5.58
C ALA A 140 8.83 -4.24 -5.79
N PRO A 141 8.42 -4.92 -4.70
CA PRO A 141 7.68 -6.18 -4.82
C PRO A 141 6.34 -5.99 -5.54
N ALA A 142 5.95 -6.96 -6.38
CA ALA A 142 4.72 -6.89 -7.19
C ALA A 142 3.44 -6.66 -6.37
N TRP A 143 3.38 -7.13 -5.12
CA TRP A 143 2.22 -6.89 -4.25
C TRP A 143 1.97 -5.41 -3.92
N LEU A 144 3.00 -4.54 -4.05
CA LEU A 144 2.84 -3.09 -3.86
C LEU A 144 2.03 -2.44 -4.98
N ASP A 145 2.12 -2.94 -6.21
CA ASP A 145 1.28 -2.47 -7.31
C ASP A 145 -0.22 -2.63 -6.97
N GLU A 146 -0.59 -3.83 -6.52
CA GLU A 146 -1.99 -4.14 -6.16
C GLU A 146 -2.44 -3.35 -4.92
N LEU A 147 -1.59 -3.30 -3.89
CA LEU A 147 -1.92 -2.63 -2.63
C LEU A 147 -2.14 -1.12 -2.84
N LEU A 148 -1.24 -0.45 -3.55
CA LEU A 148 -1.33 0.99 -3.79
C LEU A 148 -2.38 1.31 -4.85
N ALA A 149 -2.55 0.49 -5.90
CA ALA A 149 -3.64 0.66 -6.85
C ALA A 149 -5.02 0.58 -6.17
N ARG A 150 -5.20 -0.35 -5.23
CA ARG A 150 -6.41 -0.45 -4.41
C ARG A 150 -6.60 0.79 -3.55
N ALA A 151 -5.56 1.30 -2.90
CA ALA A 151 -5.67 2.48 -2.03
C ALA A 151 -6.13 3.73 -2.78
N VAL A 152 -5.70 3.89 -4.04
CA VAL A 152 -6.03 5.03 -4.90
C VAL A 152 -7.13 4.73 -5.93
N ALA A 153 -7.88 3.63 -5.79
CA ALA A 153 -8.96 3.30 -6.71
C ALA A 153 -9.97 4.46 -6.83
N SER A 154 -10.49 4.69 -8.06
CA SER A 154 -11.45 5.76 -8.32
C SER A 154 -12.74 5.58 -7.53
N GLU A 155 -13.23 4.33 -7.46
CA GLU A 155 -14.45 3.99 -6.73
C GLU A 155 -14.15 3.73 -5.25
N PRO A 156 -14.79 4.45 -4.30
CA PRO A 156 -14.54 4.29 -2.86
C PRO A 156 -14.73 2.85 -2.36
N GLN A 157 -15.70 2.10 -2.94
CA GLN A 157 -16.00 0.72 -2.56
C GLN A 157 -14.89 -0.27 -2.92
N GLN A 158 -14.02 0.08 -3.85
CA GLN A 158 -12.86 -0.73 -4.24
C GLN A 158 -11.66 -0.51 -3.34
N ARG A 159 -11.67 0.56 -2.53
CA ARG A 159 -10.59 0.89 -1.59
C ARG A 159 -10.65 0.02 -0.33
N PHE A 160 -9.76 0.30 0.60
CA PHE A 160 -9.83 -0.24 1.96
C PHE A 160 -11.00 0.42 2.70
N GLU A 161 -11.72 -0.36 3.50
CA GLU A 161 -12.80 0.17 4.33
C GLU A 161 -12.26 0.99 5.50
N THR A 162 -11.14 0.52 6.09
CA THR A 162 -10.51 1.15 7.24
C THR A 162 -8.99 1.18 7.12
N ALA A 163 -8.35 2.07 7.86
CA ALA A 163 -6.89 2.11 7.95
C ALA A 163 -6.31 0.83 8.55
N GLU A 164 -7.02 0.20 9.48
CA GLU A 164 -6.64 -1.07 10.09
C GLU A 164 -6.66 -2.23 9.10
N GLN A 165 -7.69 -2.28 8.24
CA GLN A 165 -7.76 -3.27 7.17
C GLN A 165 -6.57 -3.12 6.22
N TRP A 166 -6.24 -1.90 5.85
CA TRP A 166 -5.10 -1.63 4.99
C TRP A 166 -3.78 -2.02 5.66
N LEU A 167 -3.57 -1.62 6.91
CA LEU A 167 -2.38 -1.97 7.68
C LEU A 167 -2.20 -3.50 7.76
N LEU A 168 -3.27 -4.23 8.07
CA LEU A 168 -3.25 -5.69 8.13
C LEU A 168 -2.83 -6.31 6.79
N GLN A 169 -3.36 -5.81 5.67
CA GLN A 169 -2.97 -6.31 4.34
C GLN A 169 -1.53 -5.97 3.99
N LEU A 170 -1.03 -4.79 4.37
CA LEU A 170 0.38 -4.42 4.21
C LEU A 170 1.30 -5.41 4.94
N GLU A 171 1.00 -5.70 6.21
CA GLU A 171 1.77 -6.62 7.05
C GLU A 171 1.70 -8.07 6.55
N GLN A 172 0.53 -8.52 6.10
CA GLN A 172 0.34 -9.87 5.53
C GLN A 172 1.10 -10.04 4.21
N ALA A 173 1.01 -9.07 3.29
CA ALA A 173 1.71 -9.12 2.02
C ALA A 173 3.24 -9.16 2.21
N GLU A 174 3.75 -8.40 3.18
CA GLU A 174 5.17 -8.43 3.53
C GLU A 174 5.58 -9.80 4.09
N ARG A 175 4.80 -10.36 5.01
CA ARG A 175 5.07 -11.67 5.60
C ARG A 175 5.12 -12.77 4.53
N LEU A 176 4.10 -12.81 3.65
CA LEU A 176 4.03 -13.78 2.55
C LEU A 176 5.18 -13.62 1.55
N ALA A 177 5.66 -12.38 1.35
CA ALA A 177 6.82 -12.13 0.48
C ALA A 177 8.14 -12.58 1.12
N LEU A 178 8.24 -12.58 2.45
CA LEU A 178 9.41 -13.02 3.20
C LEU A 178 9.43 -14.54 3.42
N GLU A 179 8.25 -15.21 3.38
CA GLU A 179 8.21 -16.67 3.47
C GLU A 179 8.93 -17.27 2.25
N PRO A 180 9.95 -18.11 2.46
CA PRO A 180 10.56 -18.83 1.35
C PRO A 180 9.44 -19.65 0.70
N ARG A 181 9.09 -19.35 -0.55
CA ARG A 181 8.20 -20.20 -1.35
C ARG A 181 8.88 -21.57 -1.42
N LEU A 182 8.44 -22.48 -0.58
CA LEU A 182 8.78 -23.89 -0.67
C LEU A 182 8.20 -24.38 -2.01
N ARG A 183 8.92 -24.14 -3.10
CA ARG A 183 8.56 -24.78 -4.37
C ARG A 183 8.62 -26.28 -4.12
N PRO A 184 7.58 -27.03 -4.51
CA PRO A 184 7.62 -28.49 -4.43
C PRO A 184 8.95 -28.98 -5.02
N LEU A 185 9.55 -30.00 -4.42
CA LEU A 185 10.85 -30.54 -4.86
C LEU A 185 10.88 -30.89 -6.36
N LEU A 186 9.70 -31.28 -6.89
CA LEU A 186 9.46 -31.51 -8.32
C LEU A 186 9.71 -30.29 -9.23
N GLU A 187 9.46 -29.08 -8.73
CA GLU A 187 9.70 -27.84 -9.48
C GLU A 187 11.12 -27.31 -9.35
N ARG A 188 11.81 -27.65 -8.24
CA ARG A 188 13.18 -27.21 -8.00
C ARG A 188 14.20 -27.96 -8.84
N GLU A 189 14.11 -29.28 -8.88
CA GLU A 189 15.03 -30.14 -9.61
C GLU A 189 14.31 -31.42 -10.09
N PRO A 190 13.50 -31.32 -11.14
CA PRO A 190 12.76 -32.48 -11.63
C PRO A 190 13.67 -33.69 -11.96
N ALA A 191 14.90 -33.42 -12.45
CA ALA A 191 15.84 -34.47 -12.80
C ALA A 191 16.34 -35.26 -11.57
N THR A 192 16.54 -34.63 -10.42
CA THR A 192 16.97 -35.31 -9.19
C THR A 192 15.85 -36.17 -8.58
N VAL A 193 14.61 -35.68 -8.63
CA VAL A 193 13.44 -36.45 -8.18
C VAL A 193 13.25 -37.70 -9.05
N TRP A 194 13.30 -37.55 -10.38
CA TRP A 194 13.18 -38.71 -11.28
C TRP A 194 14.33 -39.70 -11.15
N ARG A 195 15.56 -39.24 -10.91
CA ARG A 195 16.71 -40.12 -10.61
C ARG A 195 16.52 -40.89 -9.31
N ALA A 196 16.05 -40.22 -8.24
CA ALA A 196 15.76 -40.88 -6.97
C ALA A 196 14.69 -41.94 -7.09
N LEU A 197 13.58 -41.66 -7.84
CA LEU A 197 12.54 -42.60 -8.11
C LEU A 197 13.03 -43.81 -8.95
N ALA A 198 13.87 -43.57 -9.97
CA ALA A 198 14.44 -44.63 -10.78
C ALA A 198 15.35 -45.54 -9.95
N VAL A 199 16.21 -45.00 -9.08
CA VAL A 199 17.06 -45.77 -8.17
C VAL A 199 16.23 -46.59 -7.19
N ALA A 200 15.20 -45.98 -6.57
CA ALA A 200 14.29 -46.67 -5.67
C ALA A 200 13.57 -47.85 -6.38
N SER A 201 13.07 -47.63 -7.61
CA SER A 201 12.44 -48.67 -8.41
C SER A 201 13.42 -49.80 -8.74
N LEU A 202 14.67 -49.49 -9.10
CA LEU A 202 15.70 -50.49 -9.36
C LEU A 202 16.00 -51.36 -8.13
N LEU A 203 16.14 -50.74 -6.96
CA LEU A 203 16.36 -51.44 -5.70
C LEU A 203 15.22 -52.38 -5.33
N VAL A 204 13.98 -51.94 -5.51
CA VAL A 204 12.77 -52.79 -5.30
C VAL A 204 12.75 -53.99 -6.25
N ASN A 205 13.09 -53.78 -7.54
CA ASN A 205 13.12 -54.88 -8.51
C ASN A 205 14.26 -55.89 -8.20
N LEU A 206 15.40 -55.42 -7.77
CA LEU A 206 16.50 -56.30 -7.34
C LEU A 206 16.14 -57.10 -6.11
N LEU A 207 15.47 -56.50 -5.13
CA LEU A 207 14.97 -57.19 -3.93
C LEU A 207 13.96 -58.28 -4.27
N LEU A 208 12.98 -57.94 -5.16
CA LEU A 208 11.99 -58.92 -5.63
C LEU A 208 12.64 -60.08 -6.39
N ALA A 209 13.59 -59.77 -7.28
CA ALA A 209 14.32 -60.83 -8.00
C ALA A 209 15.11 -61.74 -7.04
N TRP A 210 15.73 -61.18 -5.99
CA TRP A 210 16.42 -61.96 -4.97
C TRP A 210 15.45 -62.86 -4.14
N LEU A 211 14.26 -62.32 -3.74
CA LEU A 211 13.25 -63.08 -3.02
C LEU A 211 12.61 -64.19 -3.85
N LEU A 212 12.53 -64.06 -5.18
CA LEU A 212 11.99 -65.05 -6.10
C LEU A 212 13.00 -66.13 -6.46
N SER A 213 14.31 -65.88 -6.22
CA SER A 213 15.41 -66.82 -6.50
C SER A 213 15.78 -67.69 -5.31
N HIS A 214 15.23 -67.40 -4.14
CA HIS A 214 15.43 -68.14 -2.88
C HIS A 214 14.10 -68.62 -2.32
#